data_11c00ef4005c60f875a3a2d8eade6430
#
_entry.id   11c00ef4005c60f875a3a2d8eade6430
#
_cell.length_a   1.000
_cell.length_b   1.000
_cell.length_c   1.000
_cell.angle_alpha   90.00
_cell.angle_beta   90.00
_cell.angle_gamma   90.00
#
_symmetry.space_group_name_H-M   'P 1'
#
loop_
_entity.id
_entity.type
_entity.pdbx_description
1 polymer ?
#
loop_
_entity_poly.entity_id
_entity_poly.type
_entity_poly.pdbx_seq_one_letter_code
_entity_poly.pdbx_strand_id
1 'polypeptide(L)'
;LQESEYTPRSGYLAAEDDFFSFMRVHLGDNYLKLAGVSLQHIRLVCFVSRDHYHKISSVKTATVATGLAGVIGNKGCSAISFSFYDSRFCFIGSHLAARIDRKRLEARNQNYRDILKGLAGGFSANGLSDVHHEFDYTFWLGDLNYRIDGISRDEIIAKAGQGDVATLLKHDQLNEQRGLENCFLEFYEPDITFGPTYRFNRGDRTWSEEKMREPAYCDRVLYKTLPMGVVRPLAYQPC
;
A
#
# COMPACT_ATOMS: atom_id res chain seq x y z
N LEU A 1 -6.45 3.79 -2.02
CA LEU A 1 -6.35 5.00 -2.81
C LEU A 1 -5.74 6.12 -2.00
N GLN A 2 -4.85 6.86 -2.62
CA GLN A 2 -4.19 7.99 -2.03
C GLN A 2 -4.55 9.24 -2.81
N GLU A 3 -4.57 10.38 -2.09
CA GLU A 3 -4.76 11.69 -2.70
C GLU A 3 -5.92 11.73 -3.70
N SER A 4 -7.01 10.99 -3.44
CA SER A 4 -8.21 11.15 -4.24
C SER A 4 -8.65 12.60 -4.11
N GLU A 5 -8.52 13.37 -5.18
CA GLU A 5 -8.88 14.79 -5.23
C GLU A 5 -10.37 15.06 -5.08
N TYR A 6 -11.14 14.02 -4.86
CA TYR A 6 -12.54 14.16 -4.55
C TYR A 6 -12.68 14.71 -3.12
N THR A 7 -12.53 16.01 -2.99
CA THR A 7 -12.99 16.78 -1.82
C THR A 7 -14.38 17.30 -2.17
N PRO A 8 -15.45 16.69 -1.65
CA PRO A 8 -16.78 17.26 -1.83
C PRO A 8 -16.82 18.62 -1.13
N ARG A 9 -17.58 19.54 -1.68
CA ARG A 9 -17.90 20.81 -1.05
C ARG A 9 -18.63 20.69 0.30
N SER A 10 -18.99 19.49 0.74
CA SER A 10 -19.84 19.21 1.91
C SER A 10 -19.21 18.43 3.05
N GLY A 11 -17.85 18.36 3.13
CA GLY A 11 -17.17 17.78 4.29
C GLY A 11 -16.64 16.35 4.08
N TYR A 12 -15.72 15.98 4.96
CA TYR A 12 -14.83 14.81 4.86
C TYR A 12 -15.56 13.45 4.82
N LEU A 13 -16.68 13.32 5.55
CA LEU A 13 -17.45 12.06 5.65
C LEU A 13 -18.27 11.78 4.38
N ALA A 14 -18.84 12.81 3.75
CA ALA A 14 -19.58 12.65 2.52
C ALA A 14 -18.72 12.16 1.34
N ALA A 15 -17.46 12.57 1.28
CA ALA A 15 -16.51 12.10 0.26
C ALA A 15 -16.17 10.61 0.36
N GLU A 16 -16.14 10.09 1.56
CA GLU A 16 -15.87 8.67 1.80
C GLU A 16 -17.04 7.81 1.32
N ASP A 17 -18.25 8.22 1.64
CA ASP A 17 -19.47 7.52 1.23
C ASP A 17 -19.66 7.54 -0.29
N ASP A 18 -19.39 8.68 -0.95
CA ASP A 18 -19.49 8.81 -2.40
C ASP A 18 -18.45 7.92 -3.11
N PHE A 19 -17.20 7.88 -2.61
CA PHE A 19 -16.16 7.03 -3.18
C PHE A 19 -16.50 5.54 -3.05
N PHE A 20 -16.92 5.11 -1.88
CA PHE A 20 -17.29 3.72 -1.67
C PHE A 20 -18.58 3.34 -2.43
N SER A 21 -19.50 4.27 -2.59
CA SER A 21 -20.69 4.10 -3.43
C SER A 21 -20.33 3.95 -4.90
N PHE A 22 -19.41 4.77 -5.41
CA PHE A 22 -18.87 4.64 -6.77
C PHE A 22 -18.26 3.26 -7.01
N MET A 23 -17.39 2.79 -6.09
CA MET A 23 -16.79 1.45 -6.19
C MET A 23 -17.84 0.35 -6.20
N ARG A 24 -18.88 0.46 -5.36
CA ARG A 24 -19.97 -0.51 -5.30
C ARG A 24 -20.74 -0.59 -6.63
N VAL A 25 -21.02 0.55 -7.24
CA VAL A 25 -21.71 0.59 -8.54
C VAL A 25 -20.88 -0.12 -9.62
N HIS A 26 -19.56 0.07 -9.63
CA HIS A 26 -18.68 -0.59 -10.60
C HIS A 26 -18.51 -2.10 -10.38
N LEU A 27 -18.51 -2.54 -9.12
CA LEU A 27 -18.42 -3.96 -8.77
C LEU A 27 -19.74 -4.72 -9.01
N GLY A 28 -20.87 -4.00 -9.02
CA GLY A 28 -22.21 -4.56 -9.19
C GLY A 28 -22.76 -5.22 -7.92
N ASP A 29 -24.01 -5.69 -8.03
CA ASP A 29 -24.81 -6.17 -6.89
C ASP A 29 -24.31 -7.49 -6.29
N ASN A 30 -23.41 -8.19 -6.97
CA ASN A 30 -22.82 -9.44 -6.47
C ASN A 30 -21.77 -9.21 -5.36
N TYR A 31 -21.38 -7.95 -5.12
CA TYR A 31 -20.40 -7.62 -4.09
C TYR A 31 -21.02 -6.76 -2.98
N LEU A 32 -20.67 -7.09 -1.75
CA LEU A 32 -21.06 -6.35 -0.56
C LEU A 32 -19.84 -5.66 0.05
N LYS A 33 -20.00 -4.41 0.49
CA LYS A 33 -18.96 -3.73 1.28
C LYS A 33 -18.84 -4.45 2.63
N LEU A 34 -17.68 -5.04 2.88
CA LEU A 34 -17.38 -5.69 4.15
C LEU A 34 -16.94 -4.66 5.20
N ALA A 35 -15.97 -3.83 4.85
CA ALA A 35 -15.45 -2.77 5.71
C ALA A 35 -14.84 -1.64 4.87
N GLY A 36 -14.79 -0.46 5.44
CA GLY A 36 -14.05 0.68 4.92
C GLY A 36 -13.42 1.44 6.08
N VAL A 37 -12.21 1.94 5.88
CA VAL A 37 -11.46 2.70 6.88
C VAL A 37 -10.60 3.74 6.19
N SER A 38 -10.48 4.92 6.81
CA SER A 38 -9.71 6.03 6.28
C SER A 38 -8.86 6.69 7.35
N LEU A 39 -7.63 7.00 7.00
CA LEU A 39 -6.77 7.92 7.72
C LEU A 39 -6.52 9.12 6.79
N GLN A 40 -7.30 10.17 6.93
CA GLN A 40 -7.34 11.31 6.00
C GLN A 40 -7.52 10.86 4.53
N HIS A 41 -6.48 10.97 3.69
CA HIS A 41 -6.51 10.58 2.28
C HIS A 41 -6.04 9.14 2.01
N ILE A 42 -5.70 8.38 3.05
CA ILE A 42 -5.35 6.96 2.94
C ILE A 42 -6.61 6.15 3.15
N ARG A 43 -7.22 5.68 2.07
CA ARG A 43 -8.50 4.96 2.12
C ARG A 43 -8.30 3.50 1.75
N LEU A 44 -8.89 2.62 2.56
CA LEU A 44 -8.93 1.20 2.31
C LEU A 44 -10.38 0.71 2.42
N VAL A 45 -10.82 -0.03 1.44
CA VAL A 45 -12.14 -0.66 1.42
C VAL A 45 -12.01 -2.12 1.00
N CYS A 46 -12.79 -2.98 1.62
CA CYS A 46 -12.90 -4.37 1.28
C CYS A 46 -14.34 -4.68 0.85
N PHE A 47 -14.46 -5.33 -0.30
CA PHE A 47 -15.71 -5.90 -0.79
C PHE A 47 -15.58 -7.41 -0.85
N VAL A 48 -16.68 -8.11 -0.62
CA VAL A 48 -16.74 -9.56 -0.67
C VAL A 48 -17.93 -9.99 -1.55
N SER A 49 -17.76 -11.09 -2.28
CA SER A 49 -18.87 -11.71 -3.00
C SER A 49 -20.00 -12.10 -2.04
N ARG A 50 -21.24 -11.89 -2.46
CA ARG A 50 -22.46 -12.28 -1.71
C ARG A 50 -22.42 -13.75 -1.27
N ASP A 51 -21.94 -14.62 -2.14
CA ASP A 51 -21.88 -16.05 -1.88
C ASP A 51 -20.96 -16.39 -0.71
N HIS A 52 -19.98 -15.54 -0.42
CA HIS A 52 -19.00 -15.75 0.63
C HIS A 52 -19.19 -14.87 1.86
N TYR A 53 -20.12 -13.89 1.82
CA TYR A 53 -20.31 -12.95 2.93
C TYR A 53 -20.56 -13.64 4.28
N HIS A 54 -21.35 -14.72 4.27
CA HIS A 54 -21.68 -15.48 5.47
C HIS A 54 -20.52 -16.31 6.04
N LYS A 55 -19.39 -16.37 5.33
CA LYS A 55 -18.15 -17.05 5.75
C LYS A 55 -17.13 -16.09 6.37
N ILE A 56 -17.49 -14.81 6.46
CA ILE A 56 -16.64 -13.78 7.06
C ILE A 56 -17.00 -13.60 8.53
N SER A 57 -15.96 -13.48 9.37
CA SER A 57 -16.12 -13.17 10.79
C SER A 57 -14.96 -12.29 11.29
N SER A 58 -15.04 -11.83 12.53
CA SER A 58 -13.97 -11.11 13.21
C SER A 58 -13.44 -9.89 12.46
N VAL A 59 -14.31 -9.14 11.78
CA VAL A 59 -13.92 -7.94 11.01
C VAL A 59 -13.46 -6.86 11.98
N LYS A 60 -12.23 -6.37 11.77
CA LYS A 60 -11.66 -5.25 12.53
C LYS A 60 -11.05 -4.24 11.57
N THR A 61 -11.01 -2.98 11.99
CA THR A 61 -10.34 -1.89 11.28
C THR A 61 -9.42 -1.15 12.24
N ALA A 62 -8.31 -0.62 11.71
CA ALA A 62 -7.39 0.21 12.48
C ALA A 62 -6.73 1.26 11.60
N THR A 63 -6.23 2.33 12.20
CA THR A 63 -5.39 3.33 11.53
C THR A 63 -4.18 3.64 12.39
N VAL A 64 -3.04 3.90 11.75
CA VAL A 64 -1.82 4.35 12.42
C VAL A 64 -1.26 5.56 11.67
N ALA A 65 -1.19 6.70 12.35
CA ALA A 65 -0.53 7.89 11.83
C ALA A 65 0.97 7.87 12.13
N THR A 66 1.81 8.12 11.13
CA THR A 66 3.28 8.14 11.27
C THR A 66 3.88 9.53 11.00
N GLY A 67 3.04 10.56 10.86
CA GLY A 67 3.47 11.95 10.72
C GLY A 67 4.14 12.51 11.98
N LEU A 68 4.56 13.77 11.95
CA LEU A 68 5.28 14.43 13.04
C LEU A 68 4.56 14.24 14.37
N ALA A 69 5.19 13.57 15.32
CA ALA A 69 4.64 13.19 16.64
C ALA A 69 3.35 12.35 16.59
N GLY A 70 3.07 11.63 15.48
CA GLY A 70 1.83 10.84 15.36
C GLY A 70 0.54 11.68 15.20
N VAL A 71 0.65 13.00 15.07
CA VAL A 71 -0.49 13.93 15.08
C VAL A 71 -0.86 14.43 13.67
N ILE A 72 0.11 14.55 12.76
CA ILE A 72 -0.16 14.99 11.39
C ILE A 72 -0.42 13.76 10.53
N GLY A 73 -1.69 13.43 10.34
CA GLY A 73 -2.16 12.18 9.77
C GLY A 73 -2.08 12.02 8.24
N ASN A 74 -1.25 12.79 7.52
CA ASN A 74 -1.11 12.64 6.06
C ASN A 74 -0.19 11.47 5.64
N LYS A 75 0.45 10.78 6.59
CA LYS A 75 1.27 9.58 6.40
C LYS A 75 0.90 8.55 7.46
N GLY A 76 0.99 7.28 7.08
CA GLY A 76 0.61 6.17 7.95
C GLY A 76 -0.11 5.07 7.18
N CYS A 77 -1.05 4.40 7.82
CA CYS A 77 -1.84 3.35 7.21
C CYS A 77 -3.31 3.34 7.65
N SER A 78 -4.11 2.73 6.79
CA SER A 78 -5.45 2.21 7.08
C SER A 78 -5.38 0.69 6.93
N ALA A 79 -5.94 -0.06 7.87
CA ALA A 79 -5.87 -1.52 7.86
C ALA A 79 -7.24 -2.16 8.14
N ILE A 80 -7.49 -3.29 7.47
CA ILE A 80 -8.69 -4.11 7.63
C ILE A 80 -8.23 -5.56 7.85
N SER A 81 -8.77 -6.22 8.87
CA SER A 81 -8.57 -7.64 9.10
C SER A 81 -9.90 -8.36 9.27
N PHE A 82 -9.93 -9.63 8.91
CA PHE A 82 -11.08 -10.51 9.08
C PHE A 82 -10.67 -11.97 8.99
N SER A 83 -11.55 -12.85 9.45
CA SER A 83 -11.46 -14.29 9.18
C SER A 83 -12.36 -14.64 8.00
N PHE A 84 -11.85 -15.42 7.06
CA PHE A 84 -12.58 -15.98 5.94
C PHE A 84 -12.44 -17.49 5.97
N TYR A 85 -13.54 -18.18 6.21
CA TYR A 85 -13.50 -19.56 6.68
C TYR A 85 -12.55 -19.68 7.89
N ASP A 86 -11.58 -20.58 7.84
CA ASP A 86 -10.63 -20.85 8.92
C ASP A 86 -9.33 -20.02 8.79
N SER A 87 -9.25 -19.13 7.80
CA SER A 87 -8.05 -18.33 7.53
C SER A 87 -8.22 -16.86 7.95
N ARG A 88 -7.18 -16.29 8.54
CA ARG A 88 -7.15 -14.89 8.99
C ARG A 88 -6.40 -14.04 7.99
N PHE A 89 -7.03 -12.96 7.55
CA PHE A 89 -6.50 -12.02 6.57
C PHE A 89 -6.27 -10.65 7.19
N CYS A 90 -5.18 -9.98 6.78
CA CYS A 90 -4.92 -8.58 7.08
C CYS A 90 -4.51 -7.83 5.81
N PHE A 91 -5.15 -6.71 5.55
CA PHE A 91 -4.82 -5.78 4.47
C PHE A 91 -4.38 -4.45 5.08
N ILE A 92 -3.20 -3.96 4.68
CA ILE A 92 -2.60 -2.73 5.17
C ILE A 92 -2.36 -1.81 3.97
N GLY A 93 -3.18 -0.76 3.83
CA GLY A 93 -2.99 0.29 2.85
C GLY A 93 -2.21 1.44 3.45
N SER A 94 -1.03 1.77 2.91
CA SER A 94 -0.15 2.78 3.51
C SER A 94 0.29 3.87 2.54
N HIS A 95 0.64 5.03 3.11
CA HIS A 95 1.34 6.12 2.45
C HIS A 95 2.52 6.53 3.31
N LEU A 96 3.74 6.16 2.89
CA LEU A 96 4.96 6.37 3.66
C LEU A 96 5.62 7.72 3.33
N ALA A 97 6.69 8.06 4.07
CA ALA A 97 7.40 9.32 3.94
C ALA A 97 7.91 9.58 2.52
N ALA A 98 7.58 10.73 1.94
CA ALA A 98 7.95 11.11 0.59
C ALA A 98 9.35 11.71 0.50
N ARG A 99 9.88 11.87 -0.72
CA ARG A 99 11.16 12.40 -1.18
C ARG A 99 12.28 11.36 -1.21
N ILE A 100 13.36 11.67 -1.99
CA ILE A 100 14.43 10.73 -2.32
C ILE A 100 15.54 10.67 -1.27
N ASP A 101 15.79 11.78 -0.54
CA ASP A 101 16.93 11.91 0.34
C ASP A 101 17.04 10.81 1.40
N ARG A 102 18.27 10.53 1.87
CA ARG A 102 18.58 9.46 2.82
C ARG A 102 17.76 9.56 4.11
N LYS A 103 17.54 10.76 4.64
CA LYS A 103 16.73 10.97 5.84
C LYS A 103 15.29 10.49 5.62
N ARG A 104 14.76 10.66 4.41
CA ARG A 104 13.42 10.21 4.04
C ARG A 104 13.36 8.72 3.77
N LEU A 105 14.44 8.11 3.27
CA LEU A 105 14.57 6.66 3.19
C LEU A 105 14.50 6.04 4.60
N GLU A 106 15.28 6.53 5.54
CA GLU A 106 15.24 6.08 6.94
C GLU A 106 13.86 6.32 7.57
N ALA A 107 13.21 7.44 7.24
CA ALA A 107 11.85 7.72 7.70
C ALA A 107 10.82 6.71 7.16
N ARG A 108 10.95 6.24 5.91
CA ARG A 108 10.08 5.16 5.37
C ARG A 108 10.25 3.86 6.14
N ASN A 109 11.50 3.45 6.38
CA ASN A 109 11.78 2.25 7.18
C ASN A 109 11.25 2.40 8.62
N GLN A 110 11.33 3.61 9.19
CA GLN A 110 10.75 3.87 10.51
C GLN A 110 9.22 3.84 10.47
N ASN A 111 8.58 4.44 9.45
CA ASN A 111 7.13 4.37 9.29
C ASN A 111 6.62 2.92 9.21
N TYR A 112 7.33 2.04 8.51
CA TYR A 112 7.02 0.61 8.47
C TYR A 112 6.99 0.01 9.88
N ARG A 113 8.04 0.25 10.69
CA ARG A 113 8.11 -0.23 12.08
C ARG A 113 7.02 0.37 12.97
N ASP A 114 6.76 1.66 12.84
CA ASP A 114 5.73 2.36 13.62
C ASP A 114 4.33 1.82 13.29
N ILE A 115 4.06 1.53 12.03
CA ILE A 115 2.79 0.93 11.58
C ILE A 115 2.62 -0.46 12.20
N LEU A 116 3.61 -1.34 12.12
CA LEU A 116 3.54 -2.67 12.73
C LEU A 116 3.25 -2.59 14.23
N LYS A 117 3.99 -1.74 14.94
CA LYS A 117 3.81 -1.52 16.38
C LYS A 117 2.42 -0.94 16.71
N GLY A 118 1.96 0.04 15.93
CA GLY A 118 0.65 0.66 16.15
C GLY A 118 -0.52 -0.30 15.88
N LEU A 119 -0.41 -1.14 14.86
CA LEU A 119 -1.43 -2.14 14.54
C LEU A 119 -1.48 -3.29 15.56
N ALA A 120 -0.37 -3.63 16.22
CA ALA A 120 -0.33 -4.67 17.22
C ALA A 120 -1.34 -4.41 18.35
N GLY A 121 -1.48 -3.16 18.80
CA GLY A 121 -2.46 -2.77 19.84
C GLY A 121 -3.93 -2.99 19.46
N GLY A 122 -4.26 -2.99 18.16
CA GLY A 122 -5.64 -3.16 17.67
C GLY A 122 -5.96 -4.57 17.17
N PHE A 123 -4.97 -5.27 16.64
CA PHE A 123 -5.16 -6.54 15.92
C PHE A 123 -4.60 -7.75 16.67
N SER A 124 -3.56 -7.60 17.46
CA SER A 124 -3.03 -8.70 18.29
C SER A 124 -3.91 -8.96 19.50
N ALA A 125 -4.07 -10.22 19.85
CA ALA A 125 -4.89 -10.64 21.00
C ALA A 125 -4.33 -10.14 22.34
N ASN A 126 -3.01 -10.00 22.43
CA ASN A 126 -2.31 -9.57 23.64
C ASN A 126 -1.56 -8.23 23.49
N GLY A 127 -1.64 -7.61 22.28
CA GLY A 127 -0.98 -6.34 21.97
C GLY A 127 0.55 -6.39 21.88
N LEU A 128 1.14 -7.59 21.96
CA LEU A 128 2.59 -7.78 22.04
C LEU A 128 3.20 -8.44 20.82
N SER A 129 2.41 -9.19 20.05
CA SER A 129 2.90 -9.88 18.85
C SER A 129 2.93 -8.93 17.65
N ASP A 130 3.95 -9.06 16.82
CA ASP A 130 3.99 -8.38 15.52
C ASP A 130 2.78 -8.79 14.69
N VAL A 131 2.04 -7.81 14.24
CA VAL A 131 0.75 -7.98 13.55
C VAL A 131 0.84 -8.95 12.38
N HIS A 132 1.94 -8.96 11.65
CA HIS A 132 2.09 -9.82 10.48
C HIS A 132 2.36 -11.30 10.81
N HIS A 133 2.56 -11.65 12.08
CA HIS A 133 2.61 -13.03 12.56
C HIS A 133 1.25 -13.51 13.12
N GLU A 134 0.29 -12.61 13.27
CA GLU A 134 -1.05 -12.93 13.77
C GLU A 134 -2.01 -13.41 12.67
N PHE A 135 -1.66 -13.21 11.40
CA PHE A 135 -2.52 -13.51 10.26
C PHE A 135 -1.91 -14.56 9.35
N ASP A 136 -2.77 -15.45 8.84
CA ASP A 136 -2.35 -16.48 7.89
C ASP A 136 -1.91 -15.82 6.56
N TYR A 137 -2.56 -14.70 6.21
CA TYR A 137 -2.26 -13.91 5.02
C TYR A 137 -2.24 -12.42 5.35
N THR A 138 -1.13 -11.76 5.09
CA THR A 138 -0.99 -10.31 5.22
C THR A 138 -0.63 -9.71 3.87
N PHE A 139 -1.41 -8.71 3.42
CA PHE A 139 -1.15 -7.93 2.22
C PHE A 139 -0.84 -6.49 2.60
N TRP A 140 0.29 -5.99 2.13
CA TRP A 140 0.69 -4.60 2.33
C TRP A 140 0.77 -3.89 1.00
N LEU A 141 0.00 -2.83 0.82
CA LEU A 141 -0.15 -2.12 -0.45
C LEU A 141 -0.18 -0.60 -0.26
N GLY A 142 0.06 0.12 -1.36
CA GLY A 142 -0.06 1.57 -1.42
C GLY A 142 1.20 2.28 -1.89
N ASP A 143 1.23 3.60 -1.67
CA ASP A 143 2.39 4.44 -1.99
C ASP A 143 3.45 4.28 -0.89
N LEU A 144 4.35 3.37 -1.11
CA LEU A 144 5.46 3.12 -0.19
C LEU A 144 6.56 4.17 -0.35
N ASN A 145 6.49 5.01 -1.41
CA ASN A 145 7.38 6.14 -1.68
C ASN A 145 8.88 5.82 -1.78
N TYR A 146 9.27 4.54 -1.90
CA TYR A 146 10.65 4.20 -2.22
C TYR A 146 10.98 4.65 -3.64
N ARG A 147 12.22 5.06 -3.88
CA ARG A 147 12.65 5.73 -5.09
C ARG A 147 13.69 4.90 -5.84
N ILE A 148 13.91 5.23 -7.09
CA ILE A 148 15.10 4.81 -7.83
C ILE A 148 16.20 5.80 -7.49
N ASP A 149 17.38 5.32 -7.06
CA ASP A 149 18.48 6.14 -6.55
C ASP A 149 19.81 5.77 -7.25
N GLY A 150 20.76 6.70 -7.22
CA GLY A 150 22.09 6.47 -7.78
C GLY A 150 22.21 6.61 -9.30
N ILE A 151 21.14 6.92 -10.02
CA ILE A 151 21.14 7.24 -11.46
C ILE A 151 20.27 8.47 -11.73
N SER A 152 20.55 9.19 -12.82
CA SER A 152 19.88 10.44 -13.15
C SER A 152 18.45 10.18 -13.66
N ARG A 153 17.59 11.22 -13.54
CA ARG A 153 16.22 11.21 -14.08
C ARG A 153 16.19 10.83 -15.56
N ASP A 154 17.08 11.40 -16.37
CA ASP A 154 17.11 11.16 -17.81
C ASP A 154 17.52 9.72 -18.12
N GLU A 155 18.43 9.16 -17.33
CA GLU A 155 18.83 7.75 -17.44
C GLU A 155 17.69 6.81 -17.03
N ILE A 156 16.93 7.14 -15.98
CA ILE A 156 15.73 6.37 -15.60
C ILE A 156 14.71 6.38 -16.75
N ILE A 157 14.44 7.54 -17.33
CA ILE A 157 13.49 7.68 -18.45
C ILE A 157 13.96 6.89 -19.68
N ALA A 158 15.25 6.98 -20.02
CA ALA A 158 15.80 6.24 -21.15
C ALA A 158 15.68 4.73 -20.95
N LYS A 159 16.02 4.21 -19.76
CA LYS A 159 15.88 2.79 -19.41
C LYS A 159 14.43 2.33 -19.40
N ALA A 160 13.53 3.13 -18.86
CA ALA A 160 12.09 2.86 -18.89
C ALA A 160 11.56 2.74 -20.33
N GLY A 161 11.99 3.66 -21.21
CA GLY A 161 11.64 3.63 -22.64
C GLY A 161 12.19 2.42 -23.40
N GLN A 162 13.32 1.87 -22.95
CA GLN A 162 13.94 0.65 -23.48
C GLN A 162 13.35 -0.65 -22.88
N GLY A 163 12.49 -0.55 -21.88
CA GLY A 163 12.00 -1.70 -21.15
C GLY A 163 13.06 -2.38 -20.23
N ASP A 164 14.15 -1.67 -19.92
CA ASP A 164 15.23 -2.19 -19.06
C ASP A 164 14.83 -2.14 -17.56
N VAL A 165 13.77 -2.86 -17.24
CA VAL A 165 13.22 -2.96 -15.87
C VAL A 165 14.26 -3.53 -14.90
N ALA A 166 15.05 -4.50 -15.36
CA ALA A 166 16.05 -5.16 -14.50
C ALA A 166 17.09 -4.19 -13.96
N THR A 167 17.57 -3.25 -14.77
CA THR A 167 18.51 -2.21 -14.31
C THR A 167 17.81 -1.24 -13.35
N LEU A 168 16.58 -0.81 -13.66
CA LEU A 168 15.84 0.10 -12.77
C LEU A 168 15.60 -0.52 -11.38
N LEU A 169 15.27 -1.81 -11.31
CA LEU A 169 15.04 -2.51 -10.05
C LEU A 169 16.31 -2.72 -9.21
N LYS A 170 17.50 -2.72 -9.83
CA LYS A 170 18.78 -2.72 -9.08
C LYS A 170 19.01 -1.42 -8.32
N HIS A 171 18.41 -0.33 -8.79
CA HIS A 171 18.47 0.99 -8.17
C HIS A 171 17.24 1.30 -7.32
N ASP A 172 16.32 0.34 -7.14
CA ASP A 172 15.11 0.52 -6.34
C ASP A 172 15.42 0.44 -4.84
N GLN A 173 15.16 1.53 -4.13
CA GLN A 173 15.41 1.63 -2.70
C GLN A 173 14.67 0.57 -1.87
N LEU A 174 13.45 0.14 -2.28
CA LEU A 174 12.74 -0.89 -1.53
C LEU A 174 13.46 -2.23 -1.62
N ASN A 175 13.90 -2.62 -2.81
CA ASN A 175 14.66 -3.85 -3.01
C ASN A 175 15.98 -3.83 -2.22
N GLU A 176 16.70 -2.71 -2.24
CA GLU A 176 17.91 -2.53 -1.44
C GLU A 176 17.61 -2.68 0.06
N GLN A 177 16.61 -1.97 0.57
CA GLN A 177 16.29 -1.98 2.00
C GLN A 177 15.74 -3.34 2.48
N ARG A 178 15.05 -4.08 1.64
CA ARG A 178 14.64 -5.47 1.91
C ARG A 178 15.86 -6.41 1.94
N GLY A 179 16.77 -6.24 0.99
CA GLY A 179 18.01 -7.02 0.95
C GLY A 179 18.94 -6.77 2.16
N LEU A 180 18.87 -5.56 2.75
CA LEU A 180 19.56 -5.19 4.00
C LEU A 180 18.76 -5.53 5.26
N GLU A 181 17.60 -6.16 5.15
CA GLU A 181 16.70 -6.53 6.24
C GLU A 181 16.19 -5.35 7.09
N ASN A 182 16.18 -4.15 6.54
CA ASN A 182 15.74 -2.93 7.21
C ASN A 182 14.21 -2.78 7.29
N CYS A 183 13.49 -3.40 6.35
CA CYS A 183 12.03 -3.35 6.28
C CYS A 183 11.46 -4.53 5.47
N PHE A 184 10.16 -4.80 5.66
CA PHE A 184 9.40 -5.82 4.95
C PHE A 184 10.05 -7.21 4.97
N LEU A 185 10.66 -7.56 6.11
CA LEU A 185 11.21 -8.89 6.33
C LEU A 185 10.13 -9.97 6.13
N GLU A 186 10.49 -11.02 5.41
CA GLU A 186 9.59 -12.13 5.05
C GLU A 186 8.38 -11.76 4.17
N PHE A 187 8.31 -10.52 3.69
CA PHE A 187 7.33 -10.17 2.68
C PHE A 187 7.85 -10.52 1.29
N TYR A 188 6.96 -11.01 0.45
CA TYR A 188 7.18 -11.30 -0.96
C TYR A 188 6.50 -10.23 -1.81
N GLU A 189 7.01 -10.02 -3.00
CA GLU A 189 6.39 -9.19 -4.02
C GLU A 189 6.44 -9.95 -5.34
N PRO A 190 5.37 -9.93 -6.15
CA PRO A 190 5.41 -10.52 -7.48
C PRO A 190 6.43 -9.81 -8.36
N ASP A 191 6.98 -10.51 -9.35
CA ASP A 191 7.95 -9.94 -10.27
C ASP A 191 7.41 -8.69 -10.96
N ILE A 192 8.15 -7.60 -10.87
CA ILE A 192 7.85 -6.35 -11.57
C ILE A 192 8.39 -6.49 -12.99
N THR A 193 7.49 -6.49 -13.97
CA THR A 193 7.81 -6.60 -15.40
C THR A 193 7.46 -5.35 -16.19
N PHE A 194 7.09 -4.27 -15.51
CA PHE A 194 6.63 -3.00 -16.05
C PHE A 194 7.54 -1.85 -15.62
N GLY A 195 7.48 -0.73 -16.34
CA GLY A 195 8.22 0.49 -16.00
C GLY A 195 7.72 1.17 -14.72
N PRO A 196 8.44 2.19 -14.22
CA PRO A 196 8.02 2.96 -13.07
C PRO A 196 6.60 3.53 -13.20
N THR A 197 5.84 3.52 -12.09
CA THR A 197 4.43 3.98 -12.06
C THR A 197 4.28 5.43 -11.65
N TYR A 198 5.30 6.01 -11.08
CA TYR A 198 5.34 7.39 -10.63
C TYR A 198 6.38 8.18 -11.41
N ARG A 199 6.20 9.40 -11.86
CA ARG A 199 4.97 10.18 -11.88
C ARG A 199 4.67 10.57 -13.32
N PHE A 200 3.48 10.25 -13.77
CA PHE A 200 2.98 10.71 -15.07
C PHE A 200 2.19 12.02 -14.93
N ASN A 201 2.03 12.73 -16.04
CA ASN A 201 1.05 13.80 -16.14
C ASN A 201 -0.37 13.23 -16.04
N ARG A 202 -1.33 14.06 -15.63
CA ARG A 202 -2.72 13.63 -15.56
C ARG A 202 -3.29 13.43 -16.97
N GLY A 203 -3.94 12.29 -17.17
CA GLY A 203 -4.64 11.95 -18.39
C GLY A 203 -3.76 11.42 -19.52
N ASP A 204 -2.44 11.34 -19.33
CA ASP A 204 -1.54 10.72 -20.29
C ASP A 204 -0.42 9.91 -19.62
N ARG A 205 0.42 9.25 -20.42
CA ARG A 205 1.59 8.49 -19.95
C ARG A 205 2.92 9.19 -20.24
N THR A 206 2.91 10.52 -20.31
CA THR A 206 4.15 11.31 -20.37
C THR A 206 4.67 11.59 -18.98
N TRP A 207 5.99 11.56 -18.82
CA TRP A 207 6.61 11.83 -17.52
C TRP A 207 6.37 13.28 -17.09
N SER A 208 5.90 13.44 -15.85
CA SER A 208 5.67 14.78 -15.32
C SER A 208 6.97 15.57 -15.12
N GLU A 209 6.98 16.79 -15.60
CA GLU A 209 8.07 17.75 -15.35
C GLU A 209 7.89 18.56 -14.06
N GLU A 210 6.75 18.36 -13.37
CA GLU A 210 6.49 19.05 -12.11
C GLU A 210 7.55 18.69 -11.07
N LYS A 211 8.33 19.70 -10.67
CA LYS A 211 9.45 19.58 -9.73
C LYS A 211 10.55 18.63 -10.18
N MET A 212 10.61 18.28 -11.48
CA MET A 212 11.63 17.42 -12.10
C MET A 212 11.94 16.16 -11.27
N ARG A 213 10.89 15.52 -10.73
CA ARG A 213 11.04 14.33 -9.89
C ARG A 213 11.43 13.11 -10.73
N GLU A 214 12.30 12.30 -10.16
CA GLU A 214 12.72 11.02 -10.74
C GLU A 214 11.52 10.06 -10.81
N PRO A 215 11.30 9.39 -11.95
CA PRO A 215 10.37 8.27 -12.01
C PRO A 215 10.75 7.17 -11.01
N ALA A 216 9.75 6.50 -10.43
CA ALA A 216 9.98 5.49 -9.41
C ALA A 216 8.84 4.47 -9.31
N TYR A 217 9.09 3.35 -8.64
CA TYR A 217 8.11 2.34 -8.27
C TYR A 217 7.56 2.67 -6.87
N CYS A 218 6.74 3.73 -6.77
CA CYS A 218 6.21 4.18 -5.47
C CYS A 218 5.06 3.32 -4.98
N ASP A 219 4.21 2.84 -5.89
CA ASP A 219 3.00 2.08 -5.60
C ASP A 219 3.30 0.59 -5.72
N ARG A 220 3.22 -0.12 -4.60
CA ARG A 220 3.67 -1.50 -4.47
C ARG A 220 2.62 -2.37 -3.78
N VAL A 221 2.68 -3.68 -4.03
CA VAL A 221 1.89 -4.69 -3.33
C VAL A 221 2.81 -5.81 -2.87
N LEU A 222 2.95 -5.96 -1.56
CA LEU A 222 3.71 -7.03 -0.94
C LEU A 222 2.75 -7.95 -0.16
N TYR A 223 3.12 -9.20 -0.01
CA TYR A 223 2.35 -10.15 0.78
C TYR A 223 3.25 -11.04 1.63
N LYS A 224 2.71 -11.52 2.73
CA LYS A 224 3.34 -12.48 3.62
C LYS A 224 2.32 -13.55 3.99
N THR A 225 2.78 -14.79 4.13
CA THR A 225 1.96 -15.91 4.64
C THR A 225 2.66 -16.57 5.82
N LEU A 226 1.89 -17.19 6.70
CA LEU A 226 2.45 -18.14 7.65
C LEU A 226 2.95 -19.40 6.88
N PRO A 227 3.81 -20.25 7.51
CA PRO A 227 4.50 -21.33 6.81
C PRO A 227 3.63 -22.30 6.00
N MET A 228 2.35 -22.46 6.37
CA MET A 228 1.40 -23.33 5.66
C MET A 228 0.57 -22.60 4.60
N GLY A 229 0.67 -21.27 4.53
CA GLY A 229 -0.07 -20.46 3.57
C GLY A 229 0.62 -20.41 2.21
N VAL A 230 -0.17 -20.38 1.14
CA VAL A 230 0.31 -20.22 -0.24
C VAL A 230 -0.45 -19.10 -0.91
N VAL A 231 0.29 -18.12 -1.46
CA VAL A 231 -0.24 -17.09 -2.36
C VAL A 231 0.36 -17.32 -3.74
N ARG A 232 -0.49 -17.45 -4.75
CA ARG A 232 -0.09 -17.51 -6.15
C ARG A 232 -0.57 -16.26 -6.86
N PRO A 233 0.28 -15.28 -7.14
CA PRO A 233 -0.08 -14.13 -7.96
C PRO A 233 -0.50 -14.58 -9.36
N LEU A 234 -1.62 -14.08 -9.85
CA LEU A 234 -2.11 -14.37 -11.20
C LEU A 234 -1.67 -13.28 -12.18
N ALA A 235 -1.61 -12.04 -11.72
CA ALA A 235 -1.12 -10.91 -12.48
C ALA A 235 -0.57 -9.84 -11.52
N TYR A 236 0.46 -9.12 -11.95
CA TYR A 236 0.98 -7.92 -11.31
C TYR A 236 1.35 -6.92 -12.40
N GLN A 237 0.54 -5.86 -12.52
CA GLN A 237 0.65 -4.90 -13.61
C GLN A 237 0.19 -3.51 -13.15
N PRO A 238 0.65 -2.43 -13.79
CA PRO A 238 0.21 -1.08 -13.46
C PRO A 238 -1.23 -0.85 -13.92
N CYS A 239 -1.94 0.01 -13.18
CA CYS A 239 -3.28 0.50 -13.52
C CYS A 239 -3.22 1.77 -14.38
#